data_895a849b14947e800c9c631a276b9cbb
#
_entry.id   895a849b14947e800c9c631a276b9cbb
#
_cell.length_a   1.000
_cell.length_b   1.000
_cell.length_c   1.000
_cell.angle_alpha   90.00
_cell.angle_beta   90.00
_cell.angle_gamma   90.00
#
_symmetry.space_group_name_H-M   'P 1'
#
loop_
_entity.id
_entity.type
_entity.pdbx_description
1 polymer ?
#
loop_
_entity_poly.entity_id
_entity_poly.type
_entity_poly.pdbx_seq_one_letter_code
_entity_poly.pdbx_strand_id
1 'polypeptide(L)'
;MSLFRRGKIWYGNYTTPSGKRIKESLGTEDKKLAQELHDTRKVELWRIERLGDFPDVTFEEAIVRWIEEKADKKSLDDDKGRLSFWLDHFEGYRLKDITEAKIYSVINKMVNRKARERREKQAESAKRKGKEIPAFTDVPVSNATKAKHLAIMKSLLRAAERDWKWLEKSPVIKVPTIREKRVRWLEHHEAKRLIQECPEPLKSVVTFALATGLRRSNIINLEWSQIDMQRKVAWINPEDSKSGQAIGVALNDTACQVLKEQIGNHYKWVFVHTESKKRPDGTLTPSVRKMRVDSNTAWRAALKRAGIENFRFHDLRHTWASWLIQSGVPLSVLQEMGGWESVDMVRRYAHLAPNHLTEHAKQIDSIFGTCVPNTSHLRKVENLK
;
A
#
# COMPACT_ATOMS: atom_id res chain seq x y z
N MET A 1 -27.05 39.07 -17.43
CA MET A 1 -25.94 38.23 -17.91
C MET A 1 -25.11 39.13 -18.80
N SER A 2 -23.80 39.21 -18.55
CA SER A 2 -22.92 40.14 -19.27
C SER A 2 -21.49 39.57 -19.37
N LEU A 3 -20.86 39.98 -20.48
CA LEU A 3 -19.42 39.79 -20.65
C LEU A 3 -18.69 40.97 -19.99
N PHE A 4 -17.57 40.67 -19.34
CA PHE A 4 -16.67 41.71 -18.84
C PHE A 4 -15.22 41.28 -19.02
N ARG A 5 -14.33 42.27 -19.07
CA ARG A 5 -12.90 42.03 -19.27
C ARG A 5 -12.14 42.22 -17.97
N ARG A 6 -11.22 41.28 -17.65
CA ARG A 6 -10.29 41.39 -16.53
C ARG A 6 -8.86 41.17 -17.04
N GLY A 7 -8.12 42.26 -17.11
CA GLY A 7 -6.83 42.24 -17.82
C GLY A 7 -7.03 42.03 -19.33
N LYS A 8 -6.38 41.01 -19.88
CA LYS A 8 -6.52 40.67 -21.31
C LYS A 8 -7.63 39.66 -21.59
N ILE A 9 -8.14 38.97 -20.59
CA ILE A 9 -9.07 37.83 -20.76
C ILE A 9 -10.51 38.23 -20.50
N TRP A 10 -11.42 37.70 -21.32
CA TRP A 10 -12.86 37.85 -21.16
C TRP A 10 -13.44 36.90 -20.15
N TYR A 11 -14.42 37.38 -19.39
CA TYR A 11 -15.16 36.64 -18.37
C TYR A 11 -16.66 36.70 -18.65
N GLY A 12 -17.34 35.58 -18.42
CA GLY A 12 -18.78 35.46 -18.42
C GLY A 12 -19.36 35.69 -17.02
N ASN A 13 -20.44 36.46 -16.94
CA ASN A 13 -21.25 36.61 -15.73
C ASN A 13 -22.65 36.07 -16.02
N TYR A 14 -23.01 34.98 -15.39
CA TYR A 14 -24.26 34.25 -15.60
C TYR A 14 -25.13 34.35 -14.36
N THR A 15 -26.43 34.41 -14.57
CA THR A 15 -27.42 34.21 -13.51
C THR A 15 -28.26 33.02 -13.90
N THR A 16 -28.20 31.94 -13.12
CA THR A 16 -28.99 30.74 -13.39
C THR A 16 -30.49 31.01 -13.17
N PRO A 17 -31.39 30.16 -13.68
CA PRO A 17 -32.81 30.26 -13.44
C PRO A 17 -33.24 30.32 -11.97
N SER A 18 -32.45 29.68 -11.06
CA SER A 18 -32.64 29.75 -9.59
C SER A 18 -32.09 31.04 -8.96
N GLY A 19 -31.50 31.95 -9.74
CA GLY A 19 -30.94 33.21 -9.26
C GLY A 19 -29.49 33.17 -8.82
N LYS A 20 -28.81 32.02 -8.89
CA LYS A 20 -27.40 31.86 -8.53
C LYS A 20 -26.51 32.59 -9.56
N ARG A 21 -25.58 33.39 -9.07
CA ARG A 21 -24.63 34.14 -9.93
C ARG A 21 -23.32 33.32 -10.06
N ILE A 22 -22.88 33.11 -11.29
CA ILE A 22 -21.65 32.41 -11.65
C ILE A 22 -20.78 33.37 -12.48
N LYS A 23 -19.50 33.48 -12.11
CA LYS A 23 -18.50 34.24 -12.87
C LYS A 23 -17.35 33.27 -13.22
N GLU A 24 -17.06 33.14 -14.49
CA GLU A 24 -15.99 32.24 -14.96
C GLU A 24 -15.19 32.87 -16.09
N SER A 25 -13.92 32.43 -16.20
CA SER A 25 -13.06 32.88 -17.28
C SER A 25 -13.43 32.15 -18.57
N LEU A 26 -13.45 32.86 -19.69
CA LEU A 26 -13.67 32.26 -21.00
C LEU A 26 -12.37 31.89 -21.72
N GLY A 27 -11.21 32.15 -21.10
CA GLY A 27 -9.91 31.73 -21.61
C GLY A 27 -9.45 32.38 -22.91
N THR A 28 -10.14 33.45 -23.37
CA THR A 28 -9.84 34.11 -24.64
C THR A 28 -9.72 35.63 -24.50
N GLU A 29 -8.87 36.21 -25.35
CA GLU A 29 -8.74 37.68 -25.53
C GLU A 29 -9.66 38.19 -26.64
N ASP A 30 -10.15 37.32 -27.55
CA ASP A 30 -11.03 37.63 -28.64
C ASP A 30 -12.48 37.84 -28.14
N LYS A 31 -13.06 39.03 -28.42
CA LYS A 31 -14.41 39.37 -28.00
C LYS A 31 -15.49 38.54 -28.71
N LYS A 32 -15.29 38.23 -29.99
CA LYS A 32 -16.28 37.46 -30.77
C LYS A 32 -16.37 36.04 -30.28
N LEU A 33 -15.20 35.38 -30.11
CA LEU A 33 -15.12 34.06 -29.54
C LEU A 33 -15.67 34.02 -28.10
N ALA A 34 -15.36 35.06 -27.30
CA ALA A 34 -15.90 35.18 -25.94
C ALA A 34 -17.43 35.27 -25.93
N GLN A 35 -18.03 35.95 -26.89
CA GLN A 35 -19.50 36.03 -27.01
C GLN A 35 -20.10 34.65 -27.36
N GLU A 36 -19.52 33.91 -28.30
CA GLU A 36 -19.98 32.60 -28.68
C GLU A 36 -19.88 31.61 -27.48
N LEU A 37 -18.76 31.63 -26.78
CA LEU A 37 -18.56 30.80 -25.58
C LEU A 37 -19.55 31.17 -24.46
N HIS A 38 -19.78 32.49 -24.26
CA HIS A 38 -20.74 32.96 -23.28
C HIS A 38 -22.16 32.47 -23.59
N ASP A 39 -22.61 32.62 -24.84
CA ASP A 39 -23.96 32.21 -25.22
C ASP A 39 -24.17 30.71 -25.16
N THR A 40 -23.17 29.94 -25.57
CA THR A 40 -23.16 28.47 -25.42
C THR A 40 -23.28 28.07 -23.94
N ARG A 41 -22.47 28.67 -23.07
CA ARG A 41 -22.49 28.38 -21.63
C ARG A 41 -23.81 28.81 -20.96
N LYS A 42 -24.39 29.90 -21.40
CA LYS A 42 -25.70 30.36 -20.94
C LYS A 42 -26.80 29.34 -21.23
N VAL A 43 -26.83 28.80 -22.46
CA VAL A 43 -27.81 27.78 -22.86
C VAL A 43 -27.58 26.50 -22.06
N GLU A 44 -26.34 26.09 -21.90
CA GLU A 44 -25.98 24.90 -21.10
C GLU A 44 -26.45 25.02 -19.63
N LEU A 45 -26.15 26.14 -18.94
CA LEU A 45 -26.59 26.38 -17.57
C LEU A 45 -28.11 26.36 -17.42
N TRP A 46 -28.82 26.92 -18.42
CA TRP A 46 -30.25 26.90 -18.44
C TRP A 46 -30.83 25.51 -18.61
N ARG A 47 -30.24 24.71 -19.53
CA ARG A 47 -30.63 23.32 -19.78
C ARG A 47 -30.37 22.42 -18.55
N ILE A 48 -29.25 22.57 -17.90
CA ILE A 48 -28.92 21.83 -16.67
C ILE A 48 -30.00 22.08 -15.60
N GLU A 49 -30.36 23.34 -15.39
CA GLU A 49 -31.24 23.69 -14.27
C GLU A 49 -32.73 23.49 -14.57
N ARG A 50 -33.15 23.71 -15.84
CA ARG A 50 -34.57 23.59 -16.24
C ARG A 50 -34.94 22.26 -16.85
N LEU A 51 -34.03 21.64 -17.58
CA LEU A 51 -34.26 20.34 -18.24
C LEU A 51 -33.62 19.15 -17.50
N GLY A 52 -32.78 19.44 -16.49
CA GLY A 52 -32.08 18.37 -15.77
C GLY A 52 -30.95 17.74 -16.58
N ASP A 53 -30.47 18.45 -17.64
CA ASP A 53 -29.33 17.96 -18.43
C ASP A 53 -28.06 17.88 -17.55
N PHE A 54 -27.15 16.98 -17.92
CA PHE A 54 -25.87 16.86 -17.23
C PHE A 54 -24.83 17.77 -17.90
N PRO A 55 -23.90 18.38 -17.11
CA PRO A 55 -22.86 19.23 -17.67
C PRO A 55 -21.89 18.41 -18.55
N ASP A 56 -21.43 19.02 -19.62
CA ASP A 56 -20.49 18.39 -20.56
C ASP A 56 -19.06 18.57 -20.10
N VAL A 57 -18.65 17.75 -19.12
CA VAL A 57 -17.37 17.84 -18.38
C VAL A 57 -16.35 16.86 -18.91
N THR A 58 -15.08 17.27 -18.94
CA THR A 58 -13.97 16.43 -19.36
C THR A 58 -13.48 15.51 -18.24
N PHE A 59 -12.71 14.51 -18.61
CA PHE A 59 -12.08 13.60 -17.65
C PHE A 59 -11.04 14.31 -16.78
N GLU A 60 -10.30 15.27 -17.33
CA GLU A 60 -9.34 16.12 -16.64
C GLU A 60 -9.99 16.94 -15.53
N GLU A 61 -11.11 17.58 -15.84
CA GLU A 61 -11.88 18.36 -14.86
C GLU A 61 -12.36 17.47 -13.70
N ALA A 62 -12.77 16.25 -14.02
CA ALA A 62 -13.17 15.29 -13.00
C ALA A 62 -11.99 14.82 -12.11
N ILE A 63 -10.81 14.62 -12.69
CA ILE A 63 -9.59 14.30 -11.94
C ILE A 63 -9.20 15.44 -11.01
N VAL A 64 -9.21 16.68 -11.49
CA VAL A 64 -8.86 17.88 -10.68
C VAL A 64 -9.78 17.96 -9.48
N ARG A 65 -11.09 17.93 -9.71
CA ARG A 65 -12.08 17.97 -8.62
C ARG A 65 -11.92 16.82 -7.64
N TRP A 66 -11.70 15.60 -8.14
CA TRP A 66 -11.51 14.43 -7.28
C TRP A 66 -10.27 14.56 -6.38
N ILE A 67 -9.16 15.12 -6.92
CA ILE A 67 -7.92 15.35 -6.16
C ILE A 67 -8.15 16.41 -5.08
N GLU A 68 -8.85 17.50 -5.40
CA GLU A 68 -9.17 18.57 -4.45
C GLU A 68 -10.02 18.05 -3.28
N GLU A 69 -11.07 17.27 -3.58
CA GLU A 69 -11.94 16.69 -2.54
C GLU A 69 -11.25 15.63 -1.67
N LYS A 70 -10.16 15.04 -2.14
CA LYS A 70 -9.40 14.00 -1.44
C LYS A 70 -8.03 14.48 -0.96
N ALA A 71 -7.82 15.79 -0.83
CA ALA A 71 -6.53 16.39 -0.46
C ALA A 71 -5.93 15.82 0.83
N ASP A 72 -6.76 15.49 1.82
CA ASP A 72 -6.33 14.97 3.13
C ASP A 72 -6.04 13.46 3.13
N LYS A 73 -6.20 12.79 1.98
CA LYS A 73 -6.02 11.33 1.90
C LYS A 73 -4.55 10.95 1.95
N LYS A 74 -4.11 10.18 2.97
CA LYS A 74 -2.72 9.69 3.13
C LYS A 74 -2.14 8.98 1.89
N SER A 75 -2.98 8.36 1.06
CA SER A 75 -2.56 7.65 -0.16
C SER A 75 -2.83 8.43 -1.45
N LEU A 76 -2.97 9.77 -1.36
CA LEU A 76 -3.31 10.61 -2.51
C LEU A 76 -2.26 10.52 -3.63
N ASP A 77 -0.97 10.46 -3.30
CA ASP A 77 0.11 10.34 -4.29
C ASP A 77 0.04 9.03 -5.10
N ASP A 78 -0.30 7.94 -4.43
CA ASP A 78 -0.58 6.67 -5.10
C ASP A 78 -1.77 6.77 -6.06
N ASP A 79 -2.80 7.50 -5.67
CA ASP A 79 -4.01 7.71 -6.47
C ASP A 79 -3.72 8.65 -7.65
N LYS A 80 -2.96 9.73 -7.44
CA LYS A 80 -2.47 10.59 -8.53
C LYS A 80 -1.71 9.80 -9.59
N GLY A 81 -0.81 8.89 -9.17
CA GLY A 81 -0.09 8.02 -10.10
C GLY A 81 -1.01 7.08 -10.90
N ARG A 82 -2.11 6.61 -10.29
CA ARG A 82 -3.10 5.79 -11.00
C ARG A 82 -4.01 6.61 -11.90
N LEU A 83 -4.37 7.82 -11.50
CA LEU A 83 -5.15 8.75 -12.31
C LEU A 83 -4.36 9.25 -13.51
N SER A 84 -3.05 9.52 -13.35
CA SER A 84 -2.17 9.85 -14.48
C SER A 84 -2.14 8.74 -15.53
N PHE A 85 -2.12 7.46 -15.12
CA PHE A 85 -2.26 6.35 -16.07
C PHE A 85 -3.56 6.42 -16.88
N TRP A 86 -4.68 6.74 -16.24
CA TRP A 86 -5.95 6.87 -16.94
C TRP A 86 -6.00 8.11 -17.81
N LEU A 87 -5.38 9.20 -17.39
CA LEU A 87 -5.27 10.44 -18.16
C LEU A 87 -4.52 10.19 -19.48
N ASP A 88 -3.42 9.44 -19.46
CA ASP A 88 -2.66 9.06 -20.67
C ASP A 88 -3.56 8.38 -21.75
N HIS A 89 -4.74 7.88 -21.38
CA HIS A 89 -5.64 7.14 -22.27
C HIS A 89 -6.99 7.84 -22.54
N PHE A 90 -7.39 8.76 -21.66
CA PHE A 90 -8.68 9.45 -21.73
C PHE A 90 -8.54 10.97 -21.78
N GLU A 91 -7.34 11.48 -22.09
CA GLU A 91 -7.13 12.91 -22.31
C GLU A 91 -8.09 13.43 -23.40
N GLY A 92 -8.79 14.54 -23.11
CA GLY A 92 -9.80 15.16 -23.97
C GLY A 92 -11.14 14.42 -24.06
N TYR A 93 -11.31 13.28 -23.40
CA TYR A 93 -12.60 12.59 -23.39
C TYR A 93 -13.61 13.29 -22.49
N ARG A 94 -14.86 13.37 -22.95
CA ARG A 94 -15.97 13.72 -22.07
C ARG A 94 -16.31 12.55 -21.16
N LEU A 95 -16.73 12.82 -19.91
CA LEU A 95 -17.09 11.77 -18.96
C LEU A 95 -18.16 10.81 -19.50
N LYS A 96 -19.16 11.34 -20.20
CA LYS A 96 -20.24 10.55 -20.83
C LYS A 96 -19.75 9.56 -21.88
N ASP A 97 -18.58 9.82 -22.51
CA ASP A 97 -18.01 8.98 -23.55
C ASP A 97 -17.11 7.88 -23.02
N ILE A 98 -16.83 7.88 -21.71
CA ILE A 98 -16.03 6.84 -21.03
C ILE A 98 -16.93 5.65 -20.71
N THR A 99 -16.96 4.68 -21.61
CA THR A 99 -17.77 3.47 -21.49
C THR A 99 -17.03 2.33 -20.80
N GLU A 100 -17.79 1.35 -20.32
CA GLU A 100 -17.23 0.11 -19.76
C GLU A 100 -16.25 -0.57 -20.73
N ALA A 101 -16.61 -0.68 -22.01
CA ALA A 101 -15.78 -1.31 -23.03
C ALA A 101 -14.42 -0.59 -23.21
N LYS A 102 -14.41 0.74 -23.22
CA LYS A 102 -13.18 1.54 -23.30
C LYS A 102 -12.28 1.32 -22.07
N ILE A 103 -12.85 1.33 -20.86
CA ILE A 103 -12.11 1.07 -19.62
C ILE A 103 -11.45 -0.30 -19.67
N TYR A 104 -12.18 -1.36 -20.05
CA TYR A 104 -11.60 -2.70 -20.13
C TYR A 104 -10.62 -2.87 -21.27
N SER A 105 -10.77 -2.18 -22.39
CA SER A 105 -9.79 -2.21 -23.48
C SER A 105 -8.42 -1.67 -23.04
N VAL A 106 -8.40 -0.61 -22.21
CA VAL A 106 -7.18 -0.03 -21.66
C VAL A 106 -6.57 -0.95 -20.60
N ILE A 107 -7.36 -1.38 -19.59
CA ILE A 107 -6.81 -2.14 -18.47
C ILE A 107 -6.30 -3.53 -18.87
N ASN A 108 -6.88 -4.15 -19.88
CA ASN A 108 -6.44 -5.46 -20.37
C ASN A 108 -5.08 -5.41 -21.08
N LYS A 109 -4.75 -4.28 -21.69
CA LYS A 109 -3.45 -4.03 -22.35
C LYS A 109 -2.38 -3.48 -21.38
N MET A 110 -2.72 -3.31 -20.11
CA MET A 110 -1.81 -2.71 -19.14
C MET A 110 -0.58 -3.59 -18.90
N VAL A 111 0.60 -3.04 -19.15
CA VAL A 111 1.89 -3.68 -18.94
C VAL A 111 2.64 -3.10 -17.75
N ASN A 112 3.60 -3.85 -17.22
CA ASN A 112 4.41 -3.42 -16.07
C ASN A 112 5.50 -2.43 -16.53
N ARG A 113 5.20 -1.12 -16.49
CA ARG A 113 6.12 -0.02 -16.90
C ARG A 113 7.50 -0.13 -16.22
N LYS A 114 7.57 -0.42 -14.92
CA LYS A 114 8.85 -0.57 -14.20
C LYS A 114 9.67 -1.78 -14.69
N ALA A 115 9.01 -2.87 -15.06
CA ALA A 115 9.69 -4.01 -15.65
C ALA A 115 10.22 -3.67 -17.05
N ARG A 116 9.44 -2.94 -17.84
CA ARG A 116 9.81 -2.44 -19.15
C ARG A 116 11.02 -1.50 -19.08
N GLU A 117 10.97 -0.45 -18.30
CA GLU A 117 12.08 0.50 -18.10
C GLU A 117 13.37 -0.17 -17.63
N ARG A 118 13.28 -1.16 -16.70
CA ARG A 118 14.46 -1.92 -16.27
C ARG A 118 15.10 -2.71 -17.41
N ARG A 119 14.29 -3.31 -18.26
CA ARG A 119 14.76 -4.10 -19.39
C ARG A 119 15.33 -3.21 -20.49
N GLU A 120 14.71 -2.07 -20.77
CA GLU A 120 15.24 -1.05 -21.68
C GLU A 120 16.64 -0.60 -21.23
N LYS A 121 16.82 -0.28 -19.92
CA LYS A 121 18.15 0.04 -19.35
C LYS A 121 19.13 -1.13 -19.43
N GLN A 122 18.67 -2.37 -19.26
CA GLN A 122 19.51 -3.56 -19.43
C GLN A 122 19.92 -3.75 -20.89
N ALA A 123 19.00 -3.57 -21.82
CA ALA A 123 19.27 -3.63 -23.26
C ALA A 123 20.28 -2.56 -23.71
N GLU A 124 20.11 -1.31 -23.24
CA GLU A 124 21.07 -0.24 -23.49
C GLU A 124 22.48 -0.57 -22.93
N SER A 125 22.52 -1.11 -21.70
CA SER A 125 23.79 -1.53 -21.09
C SER A 125 24.45 -2.69 -21.84
N ALA A 126 23.65 -3.66 -22.32
CA ALA A 126 24.13 -4.76 -23.15
C ALA A 126 24.68 -4.25 -24.49
N LYS A 127 23.97 -3.34 -25.16
CA LYS A 127 24.41 -2.68 -26.40
C LYS A 127 25.74 -1.96 -26.21
N ARG A 128 25.91 -1.18 -25.13
CA ARG A 128 27.18 -0.48 -24.80
C ARG A 128 28.35 -1.45 -24.56
N LYS A 129 28.05 -2.68 -24.10
CA LYS A 129 29.06 -3.72 -23.79
C LYS A 129 29.25 -4.72 -24.93
N GLY A 130 28.66 -4.51 -26.12
CA GLY A 130 28.73 -5.43 -27.25
C GLY A 130 28.13 -6.81 -26.97
N LYS A 131 27.20 -6.91 -26.00
CA LYS A 131 26.52 -8.17 -25.65
C LYS A 131 25.20 -8.29 -26.39
N GLU A 132 24.78 -9.52 -26.66
CA GLU A 132 23.49 -9.82 -27.26
C GLU A 132 22.34 -9.23 -26.42
N ILE A 133 21.39 -8.56 -27.08
CA ILE A 133 20.22 -7.96 -26.43
C ILE A 133 19.18 -9.08 -26.22
N PRO A 134 18.80 -9.41 -24.98
CA PRO A 134 17.79 -10.44 -24.74
C PRO A 134 16.45 -10.06 -25.39
N ALA A 135 15.78 -11.04 -26.01
CA ALA A 135 14.43 -10.86 -26.54
C ALA A 135 13.48 -10.32 -25.45
N PHE A 136 12.69 -9.32 -25.81
CA PHE A 136 11.84 -8.60 -24.86
C PHE A 136 10.36 -8.83 -25.16
N THR A 137 9.65 -9.35 -24.19
CA THR A 137 8.17 -9.41 -24.19
C THR A 137 7.63 -8.57 -23.04
N ASP A 138 6.61 -7.77 -23.33
CA ASP A 138 5.92 -7.00 -22.29
C ASP A 138 5.28 -7.93 -21.25
N VAL A 139 5.54 -7.64 -19.99
CA VAL A 139 4.96 -8.40 -18.88
C VAL A 139 3.66 -7.72 -18.45
N PRO A 140 2.51 -8.41 -18.54
CA PRO A 140 1.25 -7.85 -18.07
C PRO A 140 1.31 -7.60 -16.56
N VAL A 141 0.57 -6.59 -16.11
CA VAL A 141 0.46 -6.33 -14.67
C VAL A 141 -0.39 -7.39 -13.98
N SER A 142 -0.15 -7.58 -12.67
CA SER A 142 -0.95 -8.50 -11.85
C SER A 142 -2.41 -8.05 -11.73
N ASN A 143 -3.32 -8.99 -11.49
CA ASN A 143 -4.72 -8.69 -11.21
C ASN A 143 -4.89 -7.74 -10.01
N ALA A 144 -3.98 -7.82 -9.02
CA ALA A 144 -3.95 -6.89 -7.89
C ALA A 144 -3.69 -5.44 -8.33
N THR A 145 -2.80 -5.24 -9.30
CA THR A 145 -2.54 -3.91 -9.87
C THR A 145 -3.73 -3.43 -10.68
N LYS A 146 -4.28 -4.27 -11.56
CA LYS A 146 -5.51 -3.94 -12.33
C LYS A 146 -6.67 -3.55 -11.42
N ALA A 147 -6.90 -4.32 -10.34
CA ALA A 147 -7.95 -4.04 -9.37
C ALA A 147 -7.82 -2.65 -8.72
N LYS A 148 -6.60 -2.21 -8.39
CA LYS A 148 -6.36 -0.88 -7.83
C LYS A 148 -6.68 0.25 -8.83
N HIS A 149 -6.29 0.08 -10.10
CA HIS A 149 -6.60 1.05 -11.15
C HIS A 149 -8.11 1.10 -11.44
N LEU A 150 -8.78 -0.04 -11.51
CA LEU A 150 -10.24 -0.09 -11.67
C LEU A 150 -11.00 0.49 -10.48
N ALA A 151 -10.50 0.27 -9.26
CA ALA A 151 -11.12 0.80 -8.05
C ALA A 151 -11.12 2.34 -8.02
N ILE A 152 -10.02 3.00 -8.41
CA ILE A 152 -9.98 4.46 -8.45
C ILE A 152 -10.86 5.02 -9.57
N MET A 153 -10.84 4.44 -10.77
CA MET A 153 -11.71 4.81 -11.86
C MET A 153 -13.19 4.70 -11.46
N LYS A 154 -13.56 3.58 -10.83
CA LYS A 154 -14.90 3.37 -10.29
C LYS A 154 -15.28 4.41 -9.24
N SER A 155 -14.35 4.77 -8.35
CA SER A 155 -14.58 5.78 -7.31
C SER A 155 -14.83 7.16 -7.90
N LEU A 156 -14.02 7.58 -8.87
CA LEU A 156 -14.15 8.86 -9.56
C LEU A 156 -15.48 8.95 -10.34
N LEU A 157 -15.80 7.96 -11.17
CA LEU A 157 -17.03 7.97 -11.96
C LEU A 157 -18.28 7.88 -11.11
N ARG A 158 -18.24 7.19 -9.97
CA ARG A 158 -19.34 7.18 -9.01
C ARG A 158 -19.51 8.51 -8.30
N ALA A 159 -18.43 9.23 -7.98
CA ALA A 159 -18.51 10.59 -7.45
C ALA A 159 -19.13 11.54 -8.49
N ALA A 160 -18.74 11.41 -9.76
CA ALA A 160 -19.33 12.17 -10.85
C ALA A 160 -20.86 11.93 -11.01
N GLU A 161 -21.32 10.69 -10.82
CA GLU A 161 -22.75 10.35 -10.85
C GLU A 161 -23.49 10.84 -9.59
N ARG A 162 -23.00 10.47 -8.41
CA ARG A 162 -23.77 10.59 -7.16
C ARG A 162 -23.61 11.93 -6.48
N ASP A 163 -22.36 12.40 -6.40
CA ASP A 163 -22.02 13.56 -5.57
C ASP A 163 -22.05 14.85 -6.41
N TRP A 164 -21.49 14.80 -7.63
CA TRP A 164 -21.35 15.98 -8.49
C TRP A 164 -22.51 16.18 -9.46
N LYS A 165 -23.29 15.12 -9.74
CA LYS A 165 -24.35 15.16 -10.76
C LYS A 165 -23.83 15.54 -12.14
N TRP A 166 -22.65 15.01 -12.50
CA TRP A 166 -22.01 15.24 -13.80
C TRP A 166 -22.26 14.09 -14.81
N LEU A 167 -22.76 12.97 -14.31
CA LEU A 167 -23.19 11.82 -15.09
C LEU A 167 -24.57 11.37 -14.66
N GLU A 168 -25.39 11.00 -15.62
CA GLU A 168 -26.67 10.34 -15.34
C GLU A 168 -26.44 8.96 -14.71
N LYS A 169 -25.51 8.20 -15.29
CA LYS A 169 -25.16 6.85 -14.82
C LYS A 169 -23.69 6.55 -15.08
N SER A 170 -22.99 6.08 -14.06
CA SER A 170 -21.61 5.62 -14.20
C SER A 170 -21.53 4.23 -14.81
N PRO A 171 -20.49 3.92 -15.61
CA PRO A 171 -20.23 2.58 -16.12
C PRO A 171 -20.10 1.54 -15.00
N VAL A 172 -20.59 0.33 -15.26
CA VAL A 172 -20.48 -0.77 -14.30
C VAL A 172 -19.06 -1.35 -14.34
N ILE A 173 -18.26 -1.03 -13.32
CA ILE A 173 -16.89 -1.51 -13.22
C ILE A 173 -16.81 -2.65 -12.19
N LYS A 174 -16.53 -3.87 -12.68
CA LYS A 174 -16.29 -5.05 -11.84
C LYS A 174 -14.81 -5.07 -11.44
N VAL A 175 -14.53 -4.80 -10.17
CA VAL A 175 -13.17 -4.87 -9.62
C VAL A 175 -12.86 -6.31 -9.24
N PRO A 176 -11.80 -6.94 -9.77
CA PRO A 176 -11.44 -8.30 -9.42
C PRO A 176 -11.20 -8.48 -7.92
N THR A 177 -11.78 -9.51 -7.34
CA THR A 177 -11.52 -9.89 -5.94
C THR A 177 -10.24 -10.69 -5.88
N ILE A 178 -9.27 -10.23 -5.10
CA ILE A 178 -7.99 -10.91 -4.91
C ILE A 178 -8.10 -11.80 -3.68
N ARG A 179 -8.20 -13.10 -3.91
CA ARG A 179 -8.38 -14.11 -2.85
C ARG A 179 -7.07 -14.55 -2.19
N GLU A 180 -5.93 -14.35 -2.82
CA GLU A 180 -4.65 -14.83 -2.30
C GLU A 180 -4.17 -13.99 -1.11
N LYS A 181 -4.42 -14.48 0.06
CA LYS A 181 -3.79 -14.03 1.30
C LYS A 181 -2.69 -15.05 1.66
N ARG A 182 -1.56 -14.98 0.96
CA ARG A 182 -0.41 -15.81 1.29
C ARG A 182 0.07 -15.47 2.70
N VAL A 183 0.12 -16.47 3.58
CA VAL A 183 0.81 -16.41 4.86
C VAL A 183 2.06 -17.31 4.73
N ARG A 184 3.24 -16.69 4.62
CA ARG A 184 4.54 -17.37 4.66
C ARG A 184 5.23 -16.95 5.95
N TRP A 185 5.64 -17.92 6.75
CA TRP A 185 6.43 -17.71 7.97
C TRP A 185 7.67 -18.60 7.95
N LEU A 186 8.64 -18.29 8.79
CA LEU A 186 9.85 -19.07 8.97
C LEU A 186 9.67 -20.04 10.14
N GLU A 187 10.19 -21.24 9.97
CA GLU A 187 10.46 -22.13 11.09
C GLU A 187 11.59 -21.56 11.96
N HIS A 188 11.66 -21.97 13.23
CA HIS A 188 12.67 -21.44 14.16
C HIS A 188 14.09 -21.61 13.65
N HIS A 189 14.42 -22.75 13.02
CA HIS A 189 15.74 -23.03 12.47
C HIS A 189 16.04 -22.17 11.23
N GLU A 190 15.05 -21.89 10.37
CA GLU A 190 15.19 -20.99 9.22
C GLU A 190 15.48 -19.56 9.70
N ALA A 191 14.76 -19.08 10.72
CA ALA A 191 14.96 -17.75 11.28
C ALA A 191 16.35 -17.57 11.90
N LYS A 192 16.83 -18.56 12.67
CA LYS A 192 18.19 -18.55 13.22
C LYS A 192 19.23 -18.45 12.12
N ARG A 193 19.11 -19.28 11.08
CA ARG A 193 20.01 -19.27 9.92
C ARG A 193 19.98 -17.94 9.19
N LEU A 194 18.77 -17.35 8.98
CA LEU A 194 18.64 -16.04 8.35
C LEU A 194 19.35 -14.94 9.14
N ILE A 195 19.18 -14.91 10.48
CA ILE A 195 19.82 -13.93 11.35
C ILE A 195 21.35 -14.03 11.24
N GLN A 196 21.90 -15.26 11.23
CA GLN A 196 23.34 -15.51 11.08
C GLN A 196 23.89 -15.00 9.75
N GLU A 197 23.12 -15.14 8.67
CA GLU A 197 23.51 -14.72 7.34
C GLU A 197 23.28 -13.21 7.05
N CYS A 198 22.62 -12.49 7.95
CA CYS A 198 22.45 -11.06 7.82
C CYS A 198 23.71 -10.30 8.26
N PRO A 199 24.24 -9.39 7.44
CA PRO A 199 25.29 -8.47 7.87
C PRO A 199 24.72 -7.42 8.84
N GLU A 200 25.58 -6.84 9.69
CA GLU A 200 25.23 -5.64 10.43
C GLU A 200 25.12 -4.43 9.47
N PRO A 201 24.16 -3.48 9.66
CA PRO A 201 23.16 -3.43 10.73
C PRO A 201 21.83 -4.17 10.39
N LEU A 202 21.76 -4.92 9.29
CA LEU A 202 20.53 -5.63 8.88
C LEU A 202 20.12 -6.70 9.89
N LYS A 203 21.11 -7.38 10.50
CA LYS A 203 20.90 -8.41 11.53
C LYS A 203 20.08 -7.86 12.69
N SER A 204 20.47 -6.71 13.23
CA SER A 204 19.75 -6.03 14.31
C SER A 204 18.31 -5.69 13.92
N VAL A 205 18.07 -5.19 12.70
CA VAL A 205 16.73 -4.87 12.20
C VAL A 205 15.87 -6.13 12.03
N VAL A 206 16.43 -7.23 11.53
CA VAL A 206 15.71 -8.50 11.35
C VAL A 206 15.35 -9.13 12.69
N THR A 207 16.29 -9.15 13.63
CA THR A 207 16.06 -9.66 14.98
C THR A 207 14.99 -8.87 15.69
N PHE A 208 15.05 -7.54 15.62
CA PHE A 208 14.04 -6.66 16.21
C PHE A 208 12.65 -6.85 15.55
N ALA A 209 12.61 -7.05 14.23
CA ALA A 209 11.37 -7.33 13.52
C ALA A 209 10.70 -8.64 13.97
N LEU A 210 11.50 -9.69 14.17
CA LEU A 210 11.02 -10.98 14.69
C LEU A 210 10.62 -10.92 16.17
N ALA A 211 11.29 -10.07 16.96
CA ALA A 211 10.97 -9.89 18.38
C ALA A 211 9.69 -9.08 18.64
N THR A 212 9.38 -8.11 17.78
CA THR A 212 8.29 -7.14 18.01
C THR A 212 7.12 -7.23 17.04
N GLY A 213 7.30 -7.87 15.89
CA GLY A 213 6.31 -7.93 14.82
C GLY A 213 5.99 -6.58 14.17
N LEU A 214 6.73 -5.53 14.43
CA LEU A 214 6.51 -4.20 13.88
C LEU A 214 6.57 -4.17 12.34
N ARG A 215 5.85 -3.23 11.74
CA ARG A 215 5.96 -2.99 10.29
C ARG A 215 7.34 -2.44 9.96
N ARG A 216 7.87 -2.78 8.79
CA ARG A 216 9.19 -2.32 8.33
C ARG A 216 9.39 -0.80 8.49
N SER A 217 8.41 0.00 8.05
CA SER A 217 8.47 1.46 8.18
C SER A 217 8.63 1.91 9.61
N ASN A 218 7.92 1.28 10.54
CA ASN A 218 7.98 1.63 11.95
C ASN A 218 9.35 1.28 12.56
N ILE A 219 9.96 0.18 12.15
CA ILE A 219 11.31 -0.20 12.63
C ILE A 219 12.38 0.76 12.12
N ILE A 220 12.41 1.00 10.81
CA ILE A 220 13.46 1.84 10.20
C ILE A 220 13.31 3.32 10.54
N ASN A 221 12.12 3.75 10.96
CA ASN A 221 11.84 5.12 11.38
C ASN A 221 11.83 5.30 12.90
N LEU A 222 12.09 4.24 13.67
CA LEU A 222 12.02 4.29 15.14
C LEU A 222 13.05 5.28 15.70
N GLU A 223 12.59 6.16 16.57
CA GLU A 223 13.40 7.17 17.26
C GLU A 223 13.59 6.79 18.72
N TRP A 224 14.71 7.22 19.30
CA TRP A 224 14.97 7.02 20.72
C TRP A 224 13.92 7.67 21.63
N SER A 225 13.35 8.78 21.20
CA SER A 225 12.23 9.47 21.88
C SER A 225 10.97 8.62 22.04
N GLN A 226 10.86 7.54 21.24
CA GLN A 226 9.71 6.62 21.25
C GLN A 226 9.95 5.39 22.13
N ILE A 227 11.05 5.32 22.91
CA ILE A 227 11.45 4.12 23.64
C ILE A 227 11.61 4.44 25.12
N ASP A 228 10.93 3.65 25.96
CA ASP A 228 11.17 3.60 27.40
C ASP A 228 11.79 2.23 27.76
N MET A 229 13.10 2.25 27.96
CA MET A 229 13.85 1.04 28.30
C MET A 229 13.56 0.52 29.70
N GLN A 230 13.12 1.38 30.62
CA GLN A 230 12.80 0.99 32.02
C GLN A 230 11.47 0.25 32.04
N ARG A 231 10.47 0.78 31.34
CA ARG A 231 9.14 0.16 31.21
C ARG A 231 9.09 -0.94 30.17
N LYS A 232 10.14 -1.12 29.38
CA LYS A 232 10.21 -2.04 28.25
C LYS A 232 9.07 -1.83 27.24
N VAL A 233 8.82 -0.58 26.86
CA VAL A 233 7.76 -0.21 25.91
C VAL A 233 8.33 0.73 24.85
N ALA A 234 7.85 0.59 23.64
CA ALA A 234 8.03 1.57 22.58
C ALA A 234 6.67 2.05 22.07
N TRP A 235 6.58 3.27 21.54
CA TRP A 235 5.36 3.84 20.96
C TRP A 235 5.56 4.17 19.50
N ILE A 236 4.60 3.80 18.69
CA ILE A 236 4.51 4.23 17.30
C ILE A 236 3.44 5.34 17.26
N ASN A 237 3.84 6.52 16.81
CA ASN A 237 2.94 7.66 16.74
C ASN A 237 1.81 7.44 15.73
N PRO A 238 0.65 8.12 15.89
CA PRO A 238 -0.48 8.00 14.97
C PRO A 238 -0.14 8.31 13.51
N GLU A 239 0.73 9.30 13.26
CA GLU A 239 1.19 9.69 11.92
C GLU A 239 2.00 8.59 11.22
N ASP A 240 2.77 7.80 11.98
CA ASP A 240 3.57 6.67 11.48
C ASP A 240 2.78 5.36 11.42
N SER A 241 1.61 5.35 12.05
CA SER A 241 0.70 4.19 12.05
C SER A 241 -0.18 4.17 10.82
N LYS A 242 -0.36 2.98 10.24
CA LYS A 242 -1.29 2.80 9.11
C LYS A 242 -2.75 3.01 9.51
N SER A 243 -3.10 2.70 10.76
CA SER A 243 -4.45 2.89 11.31
C SER A 243 -4.72 4.33 11.77
N GLY A 244 -3.72 5.20 11.83
CA GLY A 244 -3.84 6.54 12.39
C GLY A 244 -4.00 6.57 13.91
N GLN A 245 -3.76 5.45 14.59
CA GLN A 245 -3.79 5.35 16.07
C GLN A 245 -2.39 5.05 16.60
N ALA A 246 -2.09 5.55 17.80
CA ALA A 246 -0.85 5.18 18.48
C ALA A 246 -0.84 3.67 18.78
N ILE A 247 0.33 3.05 18.65
CA ILE A 247 0.52 1.62 18.95
C ILE A 247 1.56 1.50 20.05
N GLY A 248 1.15 0.97 21.21
CA GLY A 248 2.07 0.54 22.27
C GLY A 248 2.69 -0.80 21.90
N VAL A 249 4.00 -0.92 22.00
CA VAL A 249 4.77 -2.11 21.65
C VAL A 249 5.51 -2.58 22.88
N ALA A 250 5.10 -3.72 23.45
CA ALA A 250 5.85 -4.37 24.52
C ALA A 250 7.19 -4.91 23.98
N LEU A 251 8.28 -4.57 24.65
CA LEU A 251 9.63 -4.99 24.31
C LEU A 251 10.03 -6.20 25.15
N ASN A 252 10.19 -7.33 24.51
CA ASN A 252 10.76 -8.50 25.15
C ASN A 252 12.29 -8.34 25.34
N ASP A 253 12.92 -9.27 26.06
CA ASP A 253 14.35 -9.18 26.37
C ASP A 253 15.23 -9.18 25.12
N THR A 254 14.86 -9.93 24.09
CA THR A 254 15.53 -9.90 22.78
C THR A 254 15.49 -8.51 22.12
N ALA A 255 14.32 -7.87 22.12
CA ALA A 255 14.17 -6.53 21.58
C ALA A 255 14.98 -5.51 22.40
N CYS A 256 14.94 -5.62 23.72
CA CYS A 256 15.74 -4.77 24.62
C CYS A 256 17.25 -4.96 24.39
N GLN A 257 17.71 -6.18 24.17
CA GLN A 257 19.11 -6.45 23.88
C GLN A 257 19.54 -5.79 22.57
N VAL A 258 18.77 -5.97 21.51
CA VAL A 258 19.03 -5.31 20.21
C VAL A 258 19.11 -3.79 20.37
N LEU A 259 18.18 -3.20 21.14
CA LEU A 259 18.19 -1.74 21.38
C LEU A 259 19.45 -1.29 22.11
N LYS A 260 19.88 -2.02 23.15
CA LYS A 260 21.11 -1.72 23.89
C LYS A 260 22.33 -1.69 22.97
N GLU A 261 22.41 -2.59 22.00
CA GLU A 261 23.51 -2.67 21.02
C GLU A 261 23.50 -1.48 20.04
N GLN A 262 22.36 -0.77 19.89
CA GLN A 262 22.26 0.41 19.03
C GLN A 262 22.55 1.73 19.75
N ILE A 263 22.64 1.74 21.09
CA ILE A 263 22.92 2.95 21.88
C ILE A 263 24.26 3.57 21.44
N GLY A 264 24.25 4.88 21.20
CA GLY A 264 25.46 5.62 20.80
C GLY A 264 25.70 5.69 19.29
N ASN A 265 25.02 4.89 18.48
CA ASN A 265 25.19 4.93 17.02
C ASN A 265 24.63 6.20 16.38
N HIS A 266 23.55 6.77 16.94
CA HIS A 266 22.97 8.02 16.46
C HIS A 266 22.08 8.65 17.56
N TYR A 267 22.06 9.98 17.60
CA TYR A 267 21.29 10.71 18.66
C TYR A 267 19.77 10.63 18.50
N LYS A 268 19.26 10.44 17.28
CA LYS A 268 17.83 10.43 16.97
C LYS A 268 17.32 9.05 16.59
N TRP A 269 17.93 8.42 15.58
CA TRP A 269 17.47 7.18 14.97
C TRP A 269 18.06 5.95 15.66
N VAL A 270 17.23 4.94 15.92
CA VAL A 270 17.66 3.68 16.52
C VAL A 270 18.46 2.85 15.52
N PHE A 271 17.93 2.65 14.32
CA PHE A 271 18.60 1.83 13.30
C PHE A 271 19.22 2.70 12.21
N VAL A 272 20.53 2.69 12.14
CA VAL A 272 21.31 3.48 11.21
C VAL A 272 22.29 2.62 10.43
N HIS A 273 22.71 3.13 9.29
CA HIS A 273 23.76 2.57 8.46
C HIS A 273 24.90 3.57 8.34
N THR A 274 26.10 3.15 8.69
CA THR A 274 27.31 3.95 8.55
C THR A 274 27.99 3.61 7.23
N GLU A 275 28.20 4.61 6.39
CA GLU A 275 28.92 4.50 5.13
C GLU A 275 30.14 5.40 5.17
N SER A 276 31.26 4.95 4.60
CA SER A 276 32.39 5.81 4.34
C SER A 276 32.23 6.42 2.95
N LYS A 277 32.02 7.74 2.89
CA LYS A 277 31.97 8.48 1.62
C LYS A 277 33.35 9.00 1.29
N LYS A 278 33.84 8.69 0.09
CA LYS A 278 35.06 9.23 -0.45
C LYS A 278 34.83 10.67 -0.93
N ARG A 279 35.56 11.62 -0.40
CA ARG A 279 35.59 13.02 -0.87
C ARG A 279 36.38 13.14 -2.18
N PRO A 280 36.22 14.25 -2.93
CA PRO A 280 37.01 14.49 -4.14
C PRO A 280 38.53 14.48 -3.89
N ASP A 281 38.98 14.84 -2.68
CA ASP A 281 40.36 14.81 -2.21
C ASP A 281 40.89 13.42 -1.83
N GLY A 282 40.02 12.37 -1.95
CA GLY A 282 40.37 11.00 -1.62
C GLY A 282 40.18 10.63 -0.15
N THR A 283 39.83 11.57 0.74
CA THR A 283 39.59 11.30 2.16
C THR A 283 38.27 10.58 2.37
N LEU A 284 38.22 9.64 3.34
CA LEU A 284 37.01 8.92 3.73
C LEU A 284 36.36 9.64 4.90
N THR A 285 35.12 10.08 4.73
CA THR A 285 34.32 10.63 5.82
C THR A 285 33.18 9.68 6.18
N PRO A 286 33.01 9.34 7.46
CA PRO A 286 31.86 8.56 7.89
C PRO A 286 30.58 9.36 7.66
N SER A 287 29.60 8.73 7.06
CA SER A 287 28.25 9.28 6.86
C SER A 287 27.27 8.32 7.48
N VAL A 288 26.58 8.77 8.53
CA VAL A 288 25.54 7.99 9.20
C VAL A 288 24.20 8.40 8.61
N ARG A 289 23.45 7.43 8.14
CA ARG A 289 22.11 7.63 7.60
C ARG A 289 21.11 6.65 8.21
N LYS A 290 19.84 7.00 8.17
CA LYS A 290 18.76 6.10 8.53
C LYS A 290 18.86 4.79 7.75
N MET A 291 18.64 3.67 8.41
CA MET A 291 18.67 2.34 7.78
C MET A 291 17.64 2.26 6.66
N ARG A 292 18.03 1.68 5.53
CA ARG A 292 17.13 1.29 4.45
C ARG A 292 17.17 -0.21 4.29
N VAL A 293 16.04 -0.83 4.44
CA VAL A 293 15.87 -2.26 4.13
C VAL A 293 15.12 -2.33 2.81
N ASP A 294 15.84 -2.06 1.74
CA ASP A 294 15.30 -2.24 0.39
C ASP A 294 15.41 -3.72 0.02
N SER A 295 14.52 -4.17 -0.85
CA SER A 295 14.50 -5.55 -1.37
C SER A 295 15.75 -5.92 -2.19
N ASN A 296 16.85 -5.14 -2.10
CA ASN A 296 17.85 -5.12 -3.13
C ASN A 296 19.02 -6.06 -2.91
N THR A 297 19.97 -5.71 -2.08
CA THR A 297 21.23 -6.44 -2.10
C THR A 297 21.43 -7.25 -0.84
N ALA A 298 21.56 -6.61 0.31
CA ALA A 298 21.89 -7.30 1.57
C ALA A 298 20.80 -8.29 2.00
N TRP A 299 19.51 -7.88 1.92
CA TRP A 299 18.38 -8.75 2.28
C TRP A 299 18.28 -9.97 1.36
N ARG A 300 18.33 -9.77 0.03
CA ARG A 300 18.26 -10.89 -0.93
C ARG A 300 19.47 -11.81 -0.84
N ALA A 301 20.66 -11.23 -0.62
CA ALA A 301 21.86 -12.01 -0.44
C ALA A 301 21.80 -12.86 0.83
N ALA A 302 21.30 -12.32 1.95
CA ALA A 302 21.10 -13.06 3.18
C ALA A 302 20.09 -14.21 2.99
N LEU A 303 18.95 -13.97 2.35
CA LEU A 303 17.97 -15.01 2.03
C LEU A 303 18.57 -16.12 1.17
N LYS A 304 19.36 -15.76 0.14
CA LYS A 304 20.04 -16.75 -0.73
C LYS A 304 21.03 -17.60 0.05
N ARG A 305 21.88 -17.00 0.90
CA ARG A 305 22.83 -17.74 1.72
C ARG A 305 22.13 -18.61 2.76
N ALA A 306 21.02 -18.13 3.33
CA ALA A 306 20.20 -18.90 4.25
C ALA A 306 19.36 -20.00 3.56
N GLY A 307 19.36 -20.11 2.23
CA GLY A 307 18.55 -21.08 1.49
C GLY A 307 17.03 -20.83 1.62
N ILE A 308 16.62 -19.57 1.80
CA ILE A 308 15.20 -19.20 1.99
C ILE A 308 14.66 -18.57 0.72
N GLU A 309 13.69 -19.23 0.12
CA GLU A 309 13.03 -18.75 -1.09
C GLU A 309 11.67 -18.11 -0.79
N ASN A 310 11.25 -17.25 -1.72
CA ASN A 310 9.91 -16.66 -1.68
C ASN A 310 9.56 -16.00 -0.35
N PHE A 311 10.47 -15.29 0.29
CA PHE A 311 10.29 -14.62 1.57
C PHE A 311 10.56 -13.11 1.44
N ARG A 312 9.64 -12.30 1.97
CA ARG A 312 9.72 -10.84 1.94
C ARG A 312 10.01 -10.32 3.35
N PHE A 313 10.56 -9.13 3.46
CA PHE A 313 10.78 -8.52 4.78
C PHE A 313 9.49 -8.42 5.62
N HIS A 314 8.35 -8.15 4.98
CA HIS A 314 7.05 -8.10 5.68
C HIS A 314 6.61 -9.47 6.23
N ASP A 315 7.12 -10.56 5.69
CA ASP A 315 6.80 -11.91 6.15
C ASP A 315 7.46 -12.22 7.52
N LEU A 316 8.45 -11.41 8.00
CA LEU A 316 8.95 -11.45 9.37
C LEU A 316 7.83 -11.16 10.40
N ARG A 317 6.94 -10.20 10.08
CA ARG A 317 5.76 -9.93 10.89
C ARG A 317 4.75 -11.08 10.84
N HIS A 318 4.62 -11.73 9.70
CA HIS A 318 3.81 -12.96 9.61
C HIS A 318 4.43 -14.08 10.44
N THR A 319 5.76 -14.22 10.45
CA THR A 319 6.50 -15.17 11.28
C THR A 319 6.26 -14.92 12.76
N TRP A 320 6.44 -13.68 13.24
CA TRP A 320 6.16 -13.30 14.61
C TRP A 320 4.72 -13.64 15.03
N ALA A 321 3.74 -13.27 14.21
CA ALA A 321 2.34 -13.57 14.49
C ALA A 321 2.04 -15.08 14.51
N SER A 322 2.63 -15.84 13.57
CA SER A 322 2.47 -17.30 13.51
C SER A 322 3.05 -17.98 14.74
N TRP A 323 4.23 -17.57 15.19
CA TRP A 323 4.86 -18.12 16.39
C TRP A 323 4.05 -17.85 17.66
N LEU A 324 3.51 -16.63 17.81
CA LEU A 324 2.67 -16.29 18.97
C LEU A 324 1.39 -17.14 19.00
N ILE A 325 0.73 -17.31 17.86
CA ILE A 325 -0.46 -18.17 17.78
C ILE A 325 -0.11 -19.63 18.05
N GLN A 326 0.99 -20.15 17.51
CA GLN A 326 1.48 -21.51 17.78
C GLN A 326 1.85 -21.71 19.26
N SER A 327 2.23 -20.63 19.95
CA SER A 327 2.50 -20.62 21.39
C SER A 327 1.24 -20.43 22.23
N GLY A 328 0.03 -20.40 21.63
CA GLY A 328 -1.23 -20.31 22.35
C GLY A 328 -1.70 -18.90 22.69
N VAL A 329 -1.08 -17.83 22.13
CA VAL A 329 -1.52 -16.46 22.35
C VAL A 329 -2.88 -16.25 21.69
N PRO A 330 -3.91 -15.73 22.42
CA PRO A 330 -5.24 -15.48 21.87
C PRO A 330 -5.21 -14.48 20.70
N LEU A 331 -6.10 -14.66 19.72
CA LEU A 331 -6.21 -13.78 18.56
C LEU A 331 -6.46 -12.31 18.91
N SER A 332 -7.24 -12.05 19.98
CA SER A 332 -7.50 -10.70 20.48
C SER A 332 -6.23 -10.02 21.00
N VAL A 333 -5.44 -10.75 21.77
CA VAL A 333 -4.14 -10.28 22.29
C VAL A 333 -3.16 -10.04 21.14
N LEU A 334 -3.10 -10.97 20.18
CA LEU A 334 -2.28 -10.80 18.98
C LEU A 334 -2.70 -9.57 18.18
N GLN A 335 -4.01 -9.31 18.07
CA GLN A 335 -4.53 -8.13 17.39
C GLN A 335 -4.02 -6.84 18.03
N GLU A 336 -4.14 -6.75 19.34
CA GLU A 336 -3.69 -5.60 20.13
C GLU A 336 -2.18 -5.40 20.00
N MET A 337 -1.38 -6.42 20.31
CA MET A 337 0.09 -6.38 20.20
C MET A 337 0.58 -5.97 18.80
N GLY A 338 -0.10 -6.42 17.75
CA GLY A 338 0.24 -6.10 16.38
C GLY A 338 -0.32 -4.76 15.88
N GLY A 339 -1.22 -4.11 16.62
CA GLY A 339 -1.91 -2.90 16.15
C GLY A 339 -2.68 -3.16 14.85
N TRP A 340 -3.46 -4.24 14.79
CA TRP A 340 -4.39 -4.49 13.69
C TRP A 340 -5.76 -3.92 14.01
N GLU A 341 -6.33 -3.23 13.05
CA GLU A 341 -7.60 -2.54 13.16
C GLU A 341 -8.79 -3.49 13.38
N SER A 342 -8.75 -4.68 12.79
CA SER A 342 -9.83 -5.67 12.88
C SER A 342 -9.34 -7.08 13.15
N VAL A 343 -10.20 -7.88 13.81
CA VAL A 343 -9.98 -9.31 14.06
C VAL A 343 -9.82 -10.10 12.74
N ASP A 344 -10.51 -9.68 11.68
CA ASP A 344 -10.39 -10.35 10.37
C ASP A 344 -8.97 -10.35 9.80
N MET A 345 -8.17 -9.34 10.19
CA MET A 345 -6.76 -9.28 9.82
C MET A 345 -5.91 -10.36 10.49
N VAL A 346 -6.28 -10.80 11.69
CA VAL A 346 -5.55 -11.83 12.46
C VAL A 346 -6.15 -13.23 12.29
N ARG A 347 -7.40 -13.35 11.87
CA ARG A 347 -8.06 -14.64 11.57
C ARG A 347 -7.28 -15.51 10.58
N ARG A 348 -6.47 -14.88 9.71
CA ARG A 348 -5.59 -15.61 8.79
C ARG A 348 -4.56 -16.52 9.47
N TYR A 349 -4.28 -16.30 10.76
CA TYR A 349 -3.36 -17.11 11.55
C TYR A 349 -4.09 -18.15 12.41
N ALA A 350 -5.42 -18.10 12.53
CA ALA A 350 -6.20 -18.94 13.42
C ALA A 350 -5.98 -20.45 13.17
N HIS A 351 -5.77 -20.83 11.91
CA HIS A 351 -5.50 -22.23 11.54
C HIS A 351 -4.16 -22.77 12.05
N LEU A 352 -3.27 -21.89 12.55
CA LEU A 352 -1.97 -22.26 13.12
C LEU A 352 -2.04 -22.49 14.64
N ALA A 353 -3.16 -22.20 15.27
CA ALA A 353 -3.33 -22.40 16.70
C ALA A 353 -3.18 -23.91 17.01
N PRO A 354 -2.36 -24.27 18.00
CA PRO A 354 -2.30 -25.65 18.44
C PRO A 354 -3.68 -26.08 18.91
N ASN A 355 -3.93 -27.36 19.04
CA ASN A 355 -5.19 -28.07 19.31
C ASN A 355 -6.11 -27.48 20.38
N HIS A 356 -6.17 -26.13 20.51
CA HIS A 356 -7.03 -25.44 21.46
C HIS A 356 -8.51 -25.81 21.29
N LEU A 357 -8.94 -26.09 20.06
CA LEU A 357 -10.28 -26.60 19.79
C LEU A 357 -10.50 -27.98 20.41
N THR A 358 -9.50 -28.83 20.39
CA THR A 358 -9.52 -30.16 21.04
C THR A 358 -9.61 -30.03 22.56
N GLU A 359 -8.83 -29.11 23.17
CA GLU A 359 -8.87 -28.86 24.61
C GLU A 359 -10.22 -28.27 25.03
N HIS A 360 -10.77 -27.36 24.25
CA HIS A 360 -12.10 -26.81 24.49
C HIS A 360 -13.20 -27.85 24.26
N ALA A 361 -13.09 -28.71 23.25
CA ALA A 361 -14.00 -29.82 23.03
C ALA A 361 -13.99 -30.81 24.23
N LYS A 362 -12.84 -31.09 24.82
CA LYS A 362 -12.72 -31.93 26.04
C LYS A 362 -13.45 -31.36 27.24
N GLN A 363 -13.70 -30.04 27.30
CA GLN A 363 -14.51 -29.46 28.40
C GLN A 363 -15.93 -29.99 28.41
N ILE A 364 -16.48 -30.38 27.26
CA ILE A 364 -17.78 -31.02 27.16
C ILE A 364 -17.75 -32.42 27.79
N ASP A 365 -16.64 -33.15 27.68
CA ASP A 365 -16.51 -34.48 28.30
C ASP A 365 -16.66 -34.43 29.82
N SER A 366 -16.21 -33.35 30.44
CA SER A 366 -16.36 -33.14 31.89
C SER A 366 -17.83 -32.95 32.32
N ILE A 367 -18.68 -32.42 31.44
CA ILE A 367 -20.12 -32.24 31.68
C ILE A 367 -20.85 -33.57 31.60
N PHE A 368 -20.44 -34.43 30.68
CA PHE A 368 -21.05 -35.73 30.47
C PHE A 368 -20.44 -36.86 31.33
N GLY A 369 -19.39 -36.55 32.12
CA GLY A 369 -18.73 -37.53 32.98
C GLY A 369 -17.96 -38.61 32.23
N THR A 370 -17.72 -38.47 30.94
CA THR A 370 -16.96 -39.40 30.09
C THR A 370 -15.49 -39.11 30.16
N CYS A 371 -14.81 -39.70 31.16
CA CYS A 371 -13.35 -39.76 31.17
C CYS A 371 -12.91 -40.87 30.19
N VAL A 372 -12.57 -40.51 28.96
CA VAL A 372 -11.99 -41.45 28.01
C VAL A 372 -10.53 -41.68 28.44
N PRO A 373 -10.11 -42.88 28.79
CA PRO A 373 -8.69 -43.15 29.13
C PRO A 373 -7.80 -42.78 27.93
N ASN A 374 -6.69 -42.14 28.21
CA ASN A 374 -5.73 -41.72 27.19
C ASN A 374 -5.11 -42.97 26.53
N THR A 375 -5.62 -43.35 25.36
CA THR A 375 -5.12 -44.48 24.57
C THR A 375 -3.90 -44.13 23.74
N SER A 376 -2.92 -43.46 24.33
CA SER A 376 -1.64 -43.18 23.69
C SER A 376 -0.71 -44.42 23.52
N HIS A 377 -1.21 -45.64 23.82
CA HIS A 377 -0.51 -46.90 23.63
C HIS A 377 -1.31 -47.90 22.81
N LEU A 378 -1.77 -47.54 21.61
CA LEU A 378 -2.05 -48.55 20.61
C LEU A 378 -0.72 -49.01 20.04
N ARG A 379 -0.17 -50.10 20.68
CA ARG A 379 0.89 -50.95 20.15
C ARG A 379 0.49 -51.38 18.73
N LYS A 380 1.45 -51.26 17.81
CA LYS A 380 1.47 -52.02 16.56
C LYS A 380 0.98 -53.43 16.78
N VAL A 381 -0.11 -53.80 16.18
CA VAL A 381 -0.39 -55.21 15.92
C VAL A 381 0.40 -55.56 14.67
N GLU A 382 1.58 -56.13 14.91
CA GLU A 382 2.29 -56.85 13.88
C GLU A 382 1.54 -58.15 13.60
N ASN A 383 1.29 -58.38 12.34
CA ASN A 383 1.12 -59.63 11.60
C ASN A 383 0.84 -60.88 12.40
N LEU A 384 -0.32 -61.47 12.14
CA LEU A 384 -0.46 -62.91 12.08
C LEU A 384 -1.29 -63.31 10.87
N LYS A 385 -0.54 -63.91 9.88
CA LYS A 385 -0.90 -64.77 8.76
C LYS A 385 -1.93 -64.25 7.73
#